data_9b823ea1386cf2c7cd5f84a28c017807
#
_entry.id   9b823ea1386cf2c7cd5f84a28c017807
#
_cell.length_a   1.000
_cell.length_b   1.000
_cell.length_c   1.000
_cell.angle_alpha   90.00
_cell.angle_beta   90.00
_cell.angle_gamma   90.00
#
_symmetry.space_group_name_H-M   'P 1'
#
loop_
_entity.id
_entity.type
_entity.pdbx_description
1 polymer ?
#
loop_
_entity_poly.entity_id
_entity_poly.type
_entity_poly.pdbx_seq_one_letter_code
_entity_poly.pdbx_strand_id
1 'polypeptide(L)'
;MGRDTRTGGVLEAMVLPALEQGGYEYKTQVVVGKRLGGSKHKVDAVAEKGGERIIISLKWQQVGGTAEQKVPFEVMCLAGEVKSKAFDKAYLVLGGEGWTLRNFYTSGELVKHLIDAALVNVVKLEGFVALANKGKL
;
A
#
# COMPACT_ATOMS: atom_id res chain seq x y z
N MET A 1 -22.16 -2.47 9.58
CA MET A 1 -21.61 -1.83 9.07
C MET A 1 -20.40 -1.66 9.08
N GLY A 2 -19.81 -1.57 9.42
CA GLY A 2 -18.43 -1.54 9.71
C GLY A 2 -17.43 -1.11 8.70
N ARG A 3 -17.82 -0.61 7.64
CA ARG A 3 -16.84 -0.12 6.68
C ARG A 3 -16.20 1.16 7.17
N ASP A 4 -14.88 1.20 7.28
CA ASP A 4 -14.16 2.40 7.63
C ASP A 4 -14.00 3.27 6.37
N THR A 5 -14.66 4.42 6.34
CA THR A 5 -14.60 5.35 5.21
C THR A 5 -13.40 6.29 5.25
N ARG A 6 -12.60 6.25 6.33
CA ARG A 6 -11.43 7.13 6.43
C ARG A 6 -10.37 6.84 5.40
N THR A 7 -10.24 5.58 4.96
CA THR A 7 -9.28 5.21 3.93
C THR A 7 -9.52 6.00 2.65
N GLY A 8 -10.79 6.13 2.22
CA GLY A 8 -11.13 6.93 1.05
C GLY A 8 -10.81 8.41 1.23
N GLY A 9 -11.16 8.97 2.39
CA GLY A 9 -10.87 10.37 2.69
C GLY A 9 -9.37 10.66 2.76
N VAL A 10 -8.59 9.75 3.35
CA VAL A 10 -7.13 9.89 3.43
C VAL A 10 -6.51 9.78 2.03
N LEU A 11 -6.99 8.84 1.22
CA LEU A 11 -6.51 8.71 -0.15
C LEU A 11 -6.67 10.03 -0.89
N GLU A 12 -7.88 10.60 -0.90
CA GLU A 12 -8.17 11.82 -1.63
C GLU A 12 -7.48 13.06 -1.03
N ALA A 13 -7.39 13.15 0.28
CA ALA A 13 -6.87 14.35 0.94
C ALA A 13 -5.35 14.39 1.02
N MET A 14 -4.68 13.25 1.08
CA MET A 14 -3.25 13.17 1.34
C MET A 14 -2.45 12.46 0.26
N VAL A 15 -2.92 11.31 -0.20
CA VAL A 15 -2.15 10.45 -1.11
C VAL A 15 -2.20 10.99 -2.53
N LEU A 16 -3.38 11.25 -3.07
CA LEU A 16 -3.52 11.69 -4.45
C LEU A 16 -2.87 13.06 -4.69
N PRO A 17 -3.04 14.07 -3.81
CA PRO A 17 -2.32 15.33 -3.98
C PRO A 17 -0.80 15.17 -3.96
N ALA A 18 -0.28 14.26 -3.13
CA ALA A 18 1.15 13.99 -3.09
C ALA A 18 1.65 13.37 -4.40
N LEU A 19 0.88 12.45 -4.98
CA LEU A 19 1.21 11.86 -6.28
C LEU A 19 1.23 12.93 -7.37
N GLU A 20 0.26 13.82 -7.39
CA GLU A 20 0.21 14.91 -8.36
C GLU A 20 1.42 15.84 -8.21
N GLN A 21 1.76 16.21 -6.98
CA GLN A 21 2.91 17.05 -6.68
C GLN A 21 4.21 16.39 -7.17
N GLY A 22 4.32 15.07 -7.02
CA GLY A 22 5.51 14.33 -7.44
C GLY A 22 5.58 14.02 -8.92
N GLY A 23 4.56 14.41 -9.70
CA GLY A 23 4.56 14.20 -11.16
C GLY A 23 4.07 12.82 -11.59
N TYR A 24 3.33 12.11 -10.74
CA TYR A 24 2.75 10.81 -11.10
C TYR A 24 1.40 10.97 -11.78
N GLU A 25 1.16 10.15 -12.78
CA GLU A 25 -0.18 9.87 -13.25
C GLU A 25 -0.73 8.73 -12.41
N TYR A 26 -2.03 8.67 -12.18
CA TYR A 26 -2.60 7.60 -11.36
C TYR A 26 -4.03 7.27 -11.74
N LYS A 27 -4.43 6.07 -11.36
CA LYS A 27 -5.83 5.60 -11.39
C LYS A 27 -6.16 5.05 -10.03
N THR A 28 -7.39 5.22 -9.59
CA THR A 28 -7.86 4.72 -8.30
C THR A 28 -8.73 3.49 -8.46
N GLN A 29 -8.80 2.69 -7.41
CA GLN A 29 -9.67 1.50 -7.33
C GLN A 29 -9.44 0.57 -8.52
N VAL A 30 -8.19 0.13 -8.68
CA VAL A 30 -7.76 -0.69 -9.81
C VAL A 30 -7.72 -2.16 -9.41
N VAL A 31 -8.27 -3.03 -10.24
CA VAL A 31 -8.08 -4.47 -10.09
C VAL A 31 -6.75 -4.82 -10.75
N VAL A 32 -5.77 -5.25 -9.95
CA VAL A 32 -4.41 -5.52 -10.43
C VAL A 32 -4.14 -6.99 -10.69
N GLY A 33 -5.04 -7.86 -10.26
CA GLY A 33 -4.88 -9.30 -10.43
C GLY A 33 -5.82 -10.04 -9.49
N LYS A 34 -5.36 -11.19 -9.00
CA LYS A 34 -6.12 -11.99 -8.05
C LYS A 34 -5.32 -12.17 -6.77
N ARG A 35 -6.02 -12.17 -5.64
CA ARG A 35 -5.42 -12.53 -4.36
C ARG A 35 -5.14 -14.02 -4.33
N LEU A 36 -4.29 -14.43 -3.42
CA LEU A 36 -4.18 -15.84 -3.07
C LEU A 36 -5.57 -16.34 -2.68
N GLY A 37 -5.98 -17.44 -3.25
CA GLY A 37 -7.36 -17.92 -3.07
C GLY A 37 -8.31 -17.54 -4.22
N GLY A 38 -7.90 -16.66 -5.12
CA GLY A 38 -8.56 -16.41 -6.39
C GLY A 38 -9.51 -15.24 -6.50
N SER A 39 -9.80 -14.52 -5.40
CA SER A 39 -10.65 -13.33 -5.48
C SER A 39 -9.91 -12.17 -6.17
N LYS A 40 -10.67 -11.24 -6.73
CA LYS A 40 -10.09 -10.06 -7.37
C LYS A 40 -9.28 -9.26 -6.36
N HIS A 41 -8.08 -8.83 -6.75
CA HIS A 41 -7.23 -7.98 -5.92
C HIS A 41 -7.39 -6.53 -6.38
N LYS A 42 -8.21 -5.79 -5.66
CA LYS A 42 -8.45 -4.38 -5.91
C LYS A 42 -7.60 -3.55 -4.96
N VAL A 43 -6.85 -2.61 -5.52
CA VAL A 43 -5.97 -1.74 -4.75
C VAL A 43 -6.47 -0.30 -4.81
N ASP A 44 -5.98 0.54 -3.89
CA ASP A 44 -6.46 1.92 -3.76
C ASP A 44 -6.03 2.78 -4.93
N ALA A 45 -4.80 2.62 -5.41
CA ALA A 45 -4.32 3.36 -6.56
C ALA A 45 -3.18 2.62 -7.26
N VAL A 46 -3.01 2.94 -8.53
CA VAL A 46 -1.81 2.59 -9.30
C VAL A 46 -1.25 3.89 -9.86
N ALA A 47 -0.01 4.18 -9.54
CA ALA A 47 0.70 5.38 -10.00
C ALA A 47 1.73 5.01 -11.07
N GLU A 48 1.99 5.93 -11.98
CA GLU A 48 2.94 5.71 -13.06
C GLU A 48 3.77 6.98 -13.30
N LYS A 49 5.07 6.80 -13.44
CA LYS A 49 6.00 7.88 -13.74
C LYS A 49 7.22 7.29 -14.42
N GLY A 50 7.58 7.85 -15.57
CA GLY A 50 8.77 7.38 -16.29
C GLY A 50 8.71 5.92 -16.72
N GLY A 51 7.51 5.41 -16.97
CA GLY A 51 7.32 4.00 -17.34
C GLY A 51 7.26 3.05 -16.16
N GLU A 52 7.50 3.52 -14.94
CA GLU A 52 7.43 2.69 -13.74
C GLU A 52 5.99 2.68 -13.21
N ARG A 53 5.48 1.47 -12.96
CA ARG A 53 4.11 1.26 -12.47
C ARG A 53 4.16 0.80 -11.02
N ILE A 54 3.46 1.53 -10.16
CA ILE A 54 3.55 1.38 -8.72
C ILE A 54 2.16 1.13 -8.14
N ILE A 55 1.99 0.01 -7.43
CA ILE A 55 0.75 -0.28 -6.70
C ILE A 55 0.78 0.44 -5.36
N ILE A 56 -0.34 1.03 -4.97
CA ILE A 56 -0.50 1.68 -3.67
C ILE A 56 -1.72 1.08 -2.99
N SER A 57 -1.51 0.42 -1.86
CA SER A 57 -2.56 -0.11 -1.01
C SER A 57 -2.48 0.60 0.34
N LEU A 58 -3.60 1.09 0.83
CA LEU A 58 -3.68 1.88 2.06
C LEU A 58 -4.51 1.13 3.10
N LYS A 59 -3.96 0.99 4.30
CA LYS A 59 -4.66 0.43 5.45
C LYS A 59 -4.73 1.48 6.54
N TRP A 60 -5.92 1.71 7.07
CA TRP A 60 -6.14 2.67 8.14
C TRP A 60 -6.63 1.98 9.39
N GLN A 61 -5.98 2.26 10.52
CA GLN A 61 -6.42 1.75 11.82
C GLN A 61 -6.30 2.84 12.86
N GLN A 62 -7.43 3.38 13.31
CA GLN A 62 -7.45 4.48 14.28
C GLN A 62 -7.41 3.97 15.72
N VAL A 63 -8.05 2.83 15.96
CA VAL A 63 -8.06 2.17 17.28
C VAL A 63 -7.66 0.72 17.09
N GLY A 64 -7.31 0.03 18.16
CA GLY A 64 -6.96 -1.39 18.10
C GLY A 64 -8.04 -2.20 17.37
N GLY A 65 -7.62 -3.09 16.48
CA GLY A 65 -8.55 -3.88 15.68
C GLY A 65 -7.85 -4.90 14.81
N THR A 66 -8.54 -5.35 13.77
CA THR A 66 -8.10 -6.47 12.95
C THR A 66 -7.29 -6.08 11.71
N ALA A 67 -7.14 -4.79 11.43
CA ALA A 67 -6.39 -4.35 10.24
C ALA A 67 -4.94 -4.86 10.26
N GLU A 68 -4.34 -4.93 11.45
CA GLU A 68 -2.97 -5.42 11.60
C GLU A 68 -2.80 -6.86 11.11
N GLN A 69 -3.81 -7.69 11.35
CA GLN A 69 -3.75 -9.11 10.96
C GLN A 69 -3.84 -9.31 9.45
N LYS A 70 -4.34 -8.31 8.73
CA LYS A 70 -4.48 -8.37 7.28
C LYS A 70 -3.20 -7.98 6.55
N VAL A 71 -2.25 -7.34 7.24
CA VAL A 71 -1.01 -6.87 6.62
C VAL A 71 -0.19 -7.99 5.98
N PRO A 72 0.10 -9.11 6.68
CA PRO A 72 0.89 -10.17 6.06
C PRO A 72 0.24 -10.75 4.80
N PHE A 73 -1.08 -10.95 4.82
CA PHE A 73 -1.78 -11.48 3.66
C PHE A 73 -1.72 -10.50 2.49
N GLU A 74 -1.93 -9.20 2.75
CA GLU A 74 -1.83 -8.20 1.70
C GLU A 74 -0.41 -8.11 1.13
N VAL A 75 0.61 -8.20 2.00
CA VAL A 75 2.01 -8.23 1.54
C VAL A 75 2.25 -9.41 0.59
N MET A 76 1.75 -10.61 0.94
CA MET A 76 1.89 -11.77 0.08
C MET A 76 1.24 -11.55 -1.29
N CYS A 77 0.03 -10.98 -1.30
CA CYS A 77 -0.68 -10.72 -2.55
C CYS A 77 0.03 -9.66 -3.41
N LEU A 78 0.48 -8.57 -2.78
CA LEU A 78 1.20 -7.50 -3.49
C LEU A 78 2.55 -8.00 -4.02
N ALA A 79 3.26 -8.80 -3.24
CA ALA A 79 4.52 -9.38 -3.69
C ALA A 79 4.34 -10.23 -4.95
N GLY A 80 3.23 -10.97 -5.03
CA GLY A 80 2.90 -11.74 -6.23
C GLY A 80 2.74 -10.88 -7.47
N GLU A 81 2.14 -9.71 -7.36
CA GLU A 81 1.96 -8.80 -8.48
C GLU A 81 3.30 -8.22 -8.96
N VAL A 82 4.20 -7.91 -8.04
CA VAL A 82 5.53 -7.42 -8.39
C VAL A 82 6.37 -8.55 -8.99
N LYS A 83 6.30 -9.73 -8.40
CA LYS A 83 7.06 -10.90 -8.86
C LYS A 83 6.67 -11.32 -10.28
N SER A 84 5.40 -11.16 -10.63
CA SER A 84 4.92 -11.46 -11.98
C SER A 84 5.38 -10.43 -13.02
N LYS A 85 5.98 -9.33 -12.56
CA LYS A 85 6.45 -8.20 -13.38
C LYS A 85 5.35 -7.40 -14.05
N ALA A 86 4.11 -7.58 -13.63
CA ALA A 86 3.01 -6.72 -14.06
C ALA A 86 3.15 -5.31 -13.51
N PHE A 87 3.82 -5.18 -12.37
CA PHE A 87 4.10 -3.90 -11.71
C PHE A 87 5.55 -3.88 -11.24
N ASP A 88 6.13 -2.69 -11.16
CA ASP A 88 7.53 -2.53 -10.79
C ASP A 88 7.74 -2.45 -9.28
N LYS A 89 6.79 -1.85 -8.58
CA LYS A 89 6.85 -1.66 -7.13
C LYS A 89 5.47 -1.76 -6.52
N ALA A 90 5.44 -2.05 -5.23
CA ALA A 90 4.22 -1.99 -4.43
C ALA A 90 4.51 -1.33 -3.09
N TYR A 91 3.60 -0.47 -2.67
CA TYR A 91 3.63 0.16 -1.35
C TYR A 91 2.38 -0.25 -0.58
N LEU A 92 2.59 -0.71 0.63
CA LEU A 92 1.50 -0.89 1.59
C LEU A 92 1.65 0.21 2.63
N VAL A 93 0.72 1.14 2.64
CA VAL A 93 0.79 2.36 3.43
C VAL A 93 -0.07 2.20 4.68
N LEU A 94 0.52 2.38 5.85
CA LEU A 94 -0.16 2.22 7.13
C LEU A 94 -0.42 3.59 7.75
N GLY A 95 -1.69 3.93 7.91
CA GLY A 95 -2.11 5.20 8.52
C GLY A 95 -2.98 4.99 9.74
N GLY A 96 -3.13 6.04 10.55
CA GLY A 96 -3.88 6.02 11.79
C GLY A 96 -3.00 5.71 13.01
N GLU A 97 -3.56 5.88 14.20
CA GLU A 97 -2.80 5.77 15.43
C GLU A 97 -3.03 4.48 16.21
N GLY A 98 -3.96 3.63 15.75
CA GLY A 98 -4.36 2.42 16.46
C GLY A 98 -3.47 1.20 16.27
N TRP A 99 -2.29 1.39 15.70
CA TRP A 99 -1.39 0.27 15.37
C TRP A 99 -0.54 -0.15 16.57
N THR A 100 -0.56 -1.44 16.88
CA THR A 100 0.35 -2.03 17.85
C THR A 100 1.62 -2.53 17.14
N LEU A 101 1.48 -3.04 15.93
CA LEU A 101 2.55 -3.67 15.18
C LEU A 101 3.11 -2.81 14.04
N ARG A 102 2.77 -1.52 13.99
CA ARG A 102 3.21 -0.66 12.89
C ARG A 102 4.73 -0.65 12.73
N ASN A 103 5.45 -0.47 13.82
CA ASN A 103 6.91 -0.45 13.76
C ASN A 103 7.48 -1.80 13.31
N PHE A 104 6.88 -2.89 13.75
CA PHE A 104 7.29 -4.21 13.31
C PHE A 104 7.15 -4.34 11.79
N TYR A 105 6.00 -3.94 11.25
CA TYR A 105 5.74 -4.05 9.81
C TYR A 105 6.59 -3.10 8.97
N THR A 106 6.86 -1.90 9.47
CA THR A 106 7.60 -0.88 8.69
C THR A 106 9.11 -0.97 8.85
N SER A 107 9.60 -1.78 9.81
CA SER A 107 11.04 -1.93 10.04
C SER A 107 11.74 -2.93 9.13
N GLY A 108 10.97 -3.63 8.28
CA GLY A 108 11.54 -4.68 7.44
C GLY A 108 11.58 -6.06 8.10
N GLU A 109 11.02 -6.21 9.30
CA GLU A 109 11.04 -7.50 10.00
C GLU A 109 10.25 -8.59 9.27
N LEU A 110 9.21 -8.23 8.50
CA LEU A 110 8.43 -9.21 7.74
C LEU A 110 9.29 -10.01 6.77
N VAL A 111 10.37 -9.43 6.26
CA VAL A 111 11.28 -10.11 5.33
C VAL A 111 11.86 -11.39 5.94
N LYS A 112 11.99 -11.44 7.25
CA LYS A 112 12.50 -12.62 7.96
C LYS A 112 11.48 -13.75 8.06
N HIS A 113 10.22 -13.47 7.82
CA HIS A 113 9.12 -14.40 8.07
C HIS A 113 8.30 -14.75 6.84
N LEU A 114 8.32 -13.92 5.80
CA LEU A 114 7.52 -14.11 4.60
C LEU A 114 8.40 -14.10 3.36
N ILE A 115 8.20 -15.11 2.51
CA ILE A 115 8.86 -15.17 1.21
C ILE A 115 8.42 -13.96 0.38
N ASP A 116 9.36 -13.34 -0.31
CA ASP A 116 9.13 -12.22 -1.22
C ASP A 116 8.62 -10.93 -0.56
N ALA A 117 8.59 -10.87 0.77
CA ALA A 117 8.15 -9.66 1.46
C ALA A 117 9.03 -8.43 1.12
N ALA A 118 10.28 -8.65 0.75
CA ALA A 118 11.18 -7.57 0.33
C ALA A 118 10.71 -6.85 -0.94
N LEU A 119 9.81 -7.46 -1.71
CA LEU A 119 9.26 -6.85 -2.93
C LEU A 119 8.19 -5.79 -2.62
N VAL A 120 7.74 -5.70 -1.38
CA VAL A 120 6.71 -4.75 -0.96
C VAL A 120 7.28 -3.79 0.06
N ASN A 121 7.09 -2.50 -0.19
CA ASN A 121 7.52 -1.45 0.73
C ASN A 121 6.38 -1.17 1.72
N VAL A 122 6.52 -1.59 2.97
CA VAL A 122 5.55 -1.31 4.01
C VAL A 122 6.00 -0.04 4.72
N VAL A 123 5.22 1.02 4.63
CA VAL A 123 5.63 2.35 5.08
C VAL A 123 4.51 3.04 5.86
N LYS A 124 4.90 4.00 6.70
CA LYS A 124 3.94 4.87 7.37
C LYS A 124 3.41 5.90 6.39
N LEU A 125 2.18 6.34 6.60
CA LEU A 125 1.53 7.31 5.72
C LEU A 125 2.37 8.58 5.54
N GLU A 126 2.92 9.12 6.61
CA GLU A 126 3.72 10.35 6.56
C GLU A 126 4.97 10.17 5.67
N GLY A 127 5.62 9.03 5.81
CA GLY A 127 6.80 8.71 5.00
C GLY A 127 6.45 8.52 3.53
N PHE A 128 5.33 7.87 3.26
CA PHE A 128 4.84 7.69 1.90
C PHE A 128 4.55 9.04 1.23
N VAL A 129 3.81 9.91 1.93
CA VAL A 129 3.45 11.23 1.40
C VAL A 129 4.71 12.05 1.09
N ALA A 130 5.71 11.99 1.98
CA ALA A 130 6.97 12.71 1.74
C ALA A 130 7.70 12.21 0.49
N LEU A 131 7.77 10.88 0.29
CA LEU A 131 8.40 10.30 -0.90
C LEU A 131 7.61 10.64 -2.17
N ALA A 132 6.28 10.54 -2.11
CA ALA A 132 5.43 10.83 -3.25
C ALA A 132 5.56 12.29 -3.70
N ASN A 133 5.54 13.23 -2.75
CA ASN A 133 5.71 14.66 -3.04
C ASN A 133 7.01 14.95 -3.79
N LYS A 134 8.06 14.18 -3.50
CA LYS A 134 9.38 14.34 -4.14
C LYS A 134 9.51 13.55 -5.43
N GLY A 135 8.49 12.78 -5.81
CA GLY A 135 8.57 11.92 -6.97
C GLY A 135 9.54 10.76 -6.81
N LYS A 136 9.72 10.26 -5.58
CA LYS A 136 10.75 9.25 -5.26
C LYS A 136 10.19 7.92 -4.75
N LEU A 137 8.99 7.58 -5.14
CA LEU A 137 8.42 6.27 -4.80
C LEU A 137 9.21 5.12 -5.45
#